data_1885d37eb08e3f17b1c0b8667598f216
#
_entry.id   1885d37eb08e3f17b1c0b8667598f216
#
_cell.length_a   1.000
_cell.length_b   1.000
_cell.length_c   1.000
_cell.angle_alpha   90.00
_cell.angle_beta   90.00
_cell.angle_gamma   90.00
#
_symmetry.space_group_name_H-M   'P 1'
#
loop_
_entity.id
_entity.type
_entity.pdbx_description
1 polymer ?
#
loop_
_entity_poly.entity_id
_entity_poly.type
_entity_poly.pdbx_seq_one_letter_code
_entity_poly.pdbx_strand_id
1 'polypeptide(L)'
;MYDGMGCIVTLPRKYNEYLERQGIKCRIFSPIVPLLSTHQNNRDHRKIMVIDGATAFCGGINISDEYINEKMRFGHWKDTGFMLRGEAVAGFTAMFLEMWNVNDEHIEDCGEYIQASKKYSVSTDGFVIPFGDTPLDEVYVGKRAYINNLNNASEYTYIMTPYLVIDDEMYECMKYAAQRGVDVKIIMPHIPDKKYAFYLARTYYKELLKAGIEI
;
A
#
# COMPACT_ATOMS: atom_id res chain seq x y z
N MET A 1 3.52 -4.49 -14.14
CA MET A 1 4.83 -4.26 -13.48
C MET A 1 4.87 -5.04 -12.17
N TYR A 2 6.03 -5.55 -11.76
CA TYR A 2 6.21 -6.20 -10.47
C TYR A 2 7.58 -5.86 -9.86
N ASP A 3 7.69 -5.93 -8.52
CA ASP A 3 8.94 -5.65 -7.80
C ASP A 3 9.95 -6.78 -7.97
N GLY A 4 11.21 -6.43 -8.28
CA GLY A 4 12.26 -7.40 -8.57
C GLY A 4 12.74 -8.23 -7.38
N MET A 5 12.59 -7.73 -6.14
CA MET A 5 12.92 -8.49 -4.93
C MET A 5 11.74 -9.31 -4.42
N GLY A 6 10.55 -8.70 -4.38
CA GLY A 6 9.35 -9.35 -3.84
C GLY A 6 8.96 -10.64 -4.57
N CYS A 7 9.30 -10.71 -5.85
CA CYS A 7 8.93 -11.82 -6.72
C CYS A 7 10.07 -12.81 -7.04
N ILE A 8 11.30 -12.56 -6.58
CA ILE A 8 12.49 -13.34 -7.00
C ILE A 8 12.41 -14.83 -6.63
N VAL A 9 11.74 -15.15 -5.53
CA VAL A 9 11.63 -16.54 -5.02
C VAL A 9 10.36 -17.22 -5.52
N THR A 10 9.37 -16.43 -5.95
CA THR A 10 8.02 -16.91 -6.28
C THR A 10 7.77 -17.05 -7.77
N LEU A 11 8.41 -16.21 -8.59
CA LEU A 11 8.26 -16.27 -10.05
C LEU A 11 9.42 -17.01 -10.72
N PRO A 12 9.15 -17.72 -11.82
CA PRO A 12 10.18 -18.31 -12.65
C PRO A 12 11.16 -17.25 -13.19
N ARG A 13 12.42 -17.65 -13.44
CA ARG A 13 13.36 -16.77 -14.13
C ARG A 13 12.80 -16.34 -15.47
N LYS A 14 12.98 -15.05 -15.82
CA LYS A 14 12.51 -14.47 -17.10
C LYS A 14 10.98 -14.51 -17.26
N TYR A 15 10.25 -14.41 -16.16
CA TYR A 15 8.79 -14.42 -16.21
C TYR A 15 8.23 -13.22 -17.00
N ASN A 16 8.90 -12.07 -16.98
CA ASN A 16 8.58 -10.93 -17.83
C ASN A 16 8.62 -11.29 -19.32
N GLU A 17 9.67 -12.00 -19.79
CA GLU A 17 9.75 -12.45 -21.19
C GLU A 17 8.63 -13.45 -21.54
N TYR A 18 8.21 -14.27 -20.58
CA TYR A 18 7.07 -15.16 -20.79
C TYR A 18 5.77 -14.35 -20.98
N LEU A 19 5.51 -13.34 -20.15
CA LEU A 19 4.33 -12.48 -20.27
C LEU A 19 4.31 -11.71 -21.59
N GLU A 20 5.47 -11.17 -21.99
CA GLU A 20 5.60 -10.46 -23.28
C GLU A 20 5.26 -11.34 -24.48
N ARG A 21 5.67 -12.62 -24.46
CA ARG A 21 5.28 -13.59 -25.49
C ARG A 21 3.77 -13.89 -25.54
N GLN A 22 3.06 -13.62 -24.43
CA GLN A 22 1.60 -13.68 -24.35
C GLN A 22 0.92 -12.35 -24.74
N GLY A 23 1.68 -11.35 -25.21
CA GLY A 23 1.16 -10.04 -25.58
C GLY A 23 0.96 -9.08 -24.40
N ILE A 24 1.49 -9.41 -23.22
CA ILE A 24 1.37 -8.59 -21.99
C ILE A 24 2.66 -7.81 -21.81
N LYS A 25 2.61 -6.49 -21.95
CA LYS A 25 3.76 -5.62 -21.62
C LYS A 25 4.14 -5.80 -20.15
N CYS A 26 5.39 -6.11 -19.86
CA CYS A 26 5.84 -6.40 -18.51
C CYS A 26 7.16 -5.71 -18.17
N ARG A 27 7.23 -5.09 -16.98
CA ARG A 27 8.45 -4.46 -16.46
C ARG A 27 8.74 -4.93 -15.05
N ILE A 28 10.03 -5.06 -14.74
CA ILE A 28 10.52 -5.38 -13.41
C ILE A 28 10.99 -4.08 -12.77
N PHE A 29 10.34 -3.69 -11.67
CA PHE A 29 10.77 -2.55 -10.88
C PHE A 29 11.98 -2.91 -10.03
N SER A 30 13.05 -2.11 -10.10
CA SER A 30 14.28 -2.26 -9.31
C SER A 30 14.77 -3.72 -9.27
N PRO A 31 15.17 -4.30 -10.41
CA PRO A 31 15.70 -5.67 -10.47
C PRO A 31 16.94 -5.77 -9.58
N ILE A 32 17.14 -6.93 -8.95
CA ILE A 32 18.31 -7.15 -8.10
C ILE A 32 19.56 -7.20 -8.98
N VAL A 33 20.47 -6.31 -8.70
CA VAL A 33 21.83 -6.31 -9.26
C VAL A 33 22.78 -6.73 -8.13
N PRO A 34 23.75 -7.63 -8.35
CA PRO A 34 24.68 -8.09 -7.30
C PRO A 34 25.74 -7.03 -6.97
N LEU A 35 25.31 -5.83 -6.64
CA LEU A 35 26.11 -4.72 -6.19
C LEU A 35 25.54 -4.20 -4.86
N LEU A 36 26.42 -3.91 -3.91
CA LEU A 36 26.05 -3.25 -2.66
C LEU A 36 25.65 -1.78 -2.96
N SER A 37 24.37 -1.56 -3.13
CA SER A 37 23.80 -0.24 -3.35
C SER A 37 22.60 0.00 -2.45
N THR A 38 22.59 1.14 -1.76
CA THR A 38 21.47 1.57 -0.93
C THR A 38 20.19 1.81 -1.74
N HIS A 39 20.31 2.13 -3.02
CA HIS A 39 19.17 2.27 -3.94
C HIS A 39 18.36 0.98 -4.10
N GLN A 40 18.93 -0.18 -3.85
CA GLN A 40 18.21 -1.45 -3.90
C GLN A 40 17.18 -1.62 -2.76
N ASN A 41 17.23 -0.77 -1.73
CA ASN A 41 16.24 -0.75 -0.65
C ASN A 41 14.95 -0.05 -1.06
N ASN A 42 14.96 0.76 -2.11
CA ASN A 42 13.77 1.41 -2.64
C ASN A 42 12.93 0.37 -3.38
N ARG A 43 11.77 0.02 -2.80
CA ARG A 43 10.86 -1.00 -3.29
C ARG A 43 9.47 -0.42 -3.49
N ASP A 44 8.77 -0.90 -4.53
CA ASP A 44 7.37 -0.56 -4.74
C ASP A 44 6.48 -1.67 -4.16
N HIS A 45 5.71 -1.33 -3.13
CA HIS A 45 4.79 -2.26 -2.47
C HIS A 45 3.33 -1.96 -2.77
N ARG A 46 3.04 -1.00 -3.63
CA ARG A 46 1.67 -0.62 -4.02
C ARG A 46 1.02 -1.74 -4.84
N LYS A 47 -0.25 -2.01 -4.57
CA LYS A 47 -1.08 -2.93 -5.34
C LYS A 47 -2.12 -2.08 -6.06
N ILE A 48 -1.80 -1.70 -7.28
CA ILE A 48 -2.64 -0.85 -8.11
C ILE A 48 -3.06 -1.63 -9.36
N MET A 49 -4.36 -1.69 -9.61
CA MET A 49 -4.91 -2.15 -10.89
C MET A 49 -5.84 -1.09 -11.42
N VAL A 50 -5.57 -0.62 -12.63
CA VAL A 50 -6.44 0.33 -13.35
C VAL A 50 -6.94 -0.34 -14.62
N ILE A 51 -8.24 -0.25 -14.87
CA ILE A 51 -8.90 -0.81 -16.04
C ILE A 51 -9.44 0.36 -16.87
N ASP A 52 -8.97 0.46 -18.11
CA ASP A 52 -9.36 1.44 -19.11
C ASP A 52 -9.28 2.91 -18.63
N GLY A 53 -8.42 3.22 -17.66
CA GLY A 53 -8.34 4.53 -17.03
C GLY A 53 -9.60 4.98 -16.26
N ALA A 54 -10.58 4.10 -16.09
CA ALA A 54 -11.91 4.43 -15.60
C ALA A 54 -12.30 3.75 -14.29
N THR A 55 -11.67 2.61 -13.98
CA THR A 55 -11.89 1.87 -12.73
C THR A 55 -10.55 1.53 -12.12
N ALA A 56 -10.37 1.80 -10.83
CA ALA A 56 -9.16 1.45 -10.08
C ALA A 56 -9.50 0.52 -8.92
N PHE A 57 -8.57 -0.40 -8.63
CA PHE A 57 -8.55 -1.22 -7.43
C PHE A 57 -7.23 -0.99 -6.69
N CYS A 58 -7.31 -0.85 -5.39
CA CYS A 58 -6.13 -0.75 -4.53
C CYS A 58 -6.41 -1.43 -3.18
N GLY A 59 -5.36 -1.92 -2.51
CA GLY A 59 -5.47 -2.59 -1.22
C GLY A 59 -4.21 -3.34 -0.82
N GLY A 60 -4.33 -4.22 0.18
CA GLY A 60 -3.24 -5.04 0.68
C GLY A 60 -2.98 -6.32 -0.11
N ILE A 61 -3.94 -6.75 -0.94
CA ILE A 61 -3.96 -8.05 -1.62
C ILE A 61 -2.86 -8.14 -2.68
N ASN A 62 -1.94 -9.10 -2.54
CA ASN A 62 -1.04 -9.49 -3.62
C ASN A 62 -1.70 -10.55 -4.52
N ILE A 63 -1.20 -10.69 -5.75
CA ILE A 63 -1.61 -11.76 -6.66
C ILE A 63 -0.89 -13.05 -6.26
N SER A 64 -1.46 -13.77 -5.29
CA SER A 64 -0.92 -15.03 -4.78
C SER A 64 -2.03 -15.82 -4.07
N ASP A 65 -1.94 -17.15 -4.10
CA ASP A 65 -2.98 -18.10 -3.66
C ASP A 65 -3.34 -17.97 -2.17
N GLU A 66 -2.41 -17.57 -1.32
CA GLU A 66 -2.66 -17.35 0.10
C GLU A 66 -3.62 -16.19 0.37
N TYR A 67 -3.61 -15.14 -0.46
CA TYR A 67 -4.48 -13.96 -0.27
C TYR A 67 -5.93 -14.23 -0.63
N ILE A 68 -6.20 -15.25 -1.45
CA ILE A 68 -7.55 -15.69 -1.82
C ILE A 68 -7.98 -16.97 -1.09
N ASN A 69 -7.18 -17.42 -0.12
CA ASN A 69 -7.41 -18.62 0.69
C ASN A 69 -7.45 -19.95 -0.09
N GLU A 70 -6.91 -20.00 -1.30
CA GLU A 70 -6.69 -21.27 -2.03
C GLU A 70 -5.51 -22.05 -1.43
N LYS A 71 -4.56 -21.36 -0.81
CA LYS A 71 -3.45 -21.95 -0.09
C LYS A 71 -3.38 -21.45 1.34
N MET A 72 -3.71 -22.31 2.30
CA MET A 72 -3.71 -21.97 3.72
C MET A 72 -2.29 -22.05 4.30
N ARG A 73 -1.55 -20.94 4.25
CA ARG A 73 -0.17 -20.85 4.75
C ARG A 73 -0.09 -20.27 6.16
N PHE A 74 -0.94 -19.28 6.46
CA PHE A 74 -0.94 -18.53 7.71
C PHE A 74 -2.34 -18.51 8.37
N GLY A 75 -3.14 -19.56 8.17
CA GLY A 75 -4.54 -19.58 8.53
C GLY A 75 -5.41 -18.87 7.48
N HIS A 76 -6.64 -18.52 7.85
CA HIS A 76 -7.52 -17.77 6.96
C HIS A 76 -7.00 -16.35 6.78
N TRP A 77 -6.73 -15.98 5.53
CA TRP A 77 -6.27 -14.63 5.18
C TRP A 77 -7.46 -13.69 5.05
N LYS A 78 -7.42 -12.59 5.78
CA LYS A 78 -8.36 -11.47 5.68
C LYS A 78 -7.59 -10.23 5.28
N ASP A 79 -7.95 -9.67 4.13
CA ASP A 79 -7.35 -8.43 3.62
C ASP A 79 -8.44 -7.41 3.29
N THR A 80 -8.03 -6.21 2.94
CA THR A 80 -8.92 -5.12 2.59
C THR A 80 -8.48 -4.49 1.27
N GLY A 81 -9.45 -4.22 0.43
CA GLY A 81 -9.28 -3.49 -0.81
C GLY A 81 -10.51 -2.66 -1.11
N PHE A 82 -10.38 -1.74 -2.04
CA PHE A 82 -11.49 -0.94 -2.52
C PHE A 82 -11.47 -0.84 -4.05
N MET A 83 -12.63 -0.60 -4.60
CA MET A 83 -12.84 -0.25 -6.00
C MET A 83 -13.26 1.21 -6.09
N LEU A 84 -12.68 1.93 -7.03
CA LEU A 84 -12.97 3.34 -7.29
C LEU A 84 -13.37 3.52 -8.75
N ARG A 85 -14.35 4.39 -9.01
CA ARG A 85 -14.71 4.87 -10.34
C ARG A 85 -14.84 6.39 -10.32
N GLY A 86 -14.55 7.03 -11.44
CA GLY A 86 -14.64 8.48 -11.60
C GLY A 86 -13.27 9.15 -11.65
N GLU A 87 -13.26 10.48 -11.49
CA GLU A 87 -12.09 11.31 -11.78
C GLU A 87 -10.86 10.98 -10.94
N ALA A 88 -11.04 10.52 -9.70
CA ALA A 88 -9.91 10.13 -8.84
C ALA A 88 -9.11 8.93 -9.37
N VAL A 89 -9.64 8.14 -10.32
CA VAL A 89 -8.90 7.05 -11.00
C VAL A 89 -7.69 7.59 -11.75
N ALA A 90 -7.76 8.84 -12.25
CA ALA A 90 -6.63 9.50 -12.90
C ALA A 90 -5.37 9.55 -12.00
N GLY A 91 -5.54 9.76 -10.69
CA GLY A 91 -4.43 9.73 -9.75
C GLY A 91 -3.75 8.36 -9.65
N PHE A 92 -4.51 7.26 -9.65
CA PHE A 92 -3.94 5.90 -9.68
C PHE A 92 -3.23 5.61 -11.01
N THR A 93 -3.80 6.08 -12.12
CA THR A 93 -3.17 5.97 -13.44
C THR A 93 -1.85 6.72 -13.49
N ALA A 94 -1.82 7.95 -12.99
CA ALA A 94 -0.61 8.77 -12.92
C ALA A 94 0.49 8.08 -12.08
N MET A 95 0.15 7.62 -10.87
CA MET A 95 1.09 6.88 -10.01
C MET A 95 1.64 5.61 -10.65
N PHE A 96 0.83 4.89 -11.43
CA PHE A 96 1.29 3.72 -12.16
C PHE A 96 2.23 4.11 -13.32
N LEU A 97 1.83 5.10 -14.13
CA LEU A 97 2.60 5.53 -15.30
C LEU A 97 3.92 6.20 -14.91
N GLU A 98 3.95 6.94 -13.80
CA GLU A 98 5.17 7.49 -13.24
C GLU A 98 6.24 6.40 -13.04
N MET A 99 5.87 5.29 -12.43
CA MET A 99 6.76 4.15 -12.22
C MET A 99 7.00 3.34 -13.49
N TRP A 100 6.01 3.26 -14.37
CA TRP A 100 6.11 2.56 -15.63
C TRP A 100 7.09 3.23 -16.58
N ASN A 101 7.09 4.55 -16.61
CA ASN A 101 7.92 5.37 -17.50
C ASN A 101 9.36 5.57 -16.97
N VAL A 102 9.67 5.13 -15.73
CA VAL A 102 11.05 5.22 -15.21
C VAL A 102 11.99 4.45 -16.13
N ASN A 103 13.02 5.12 -16.63
CA ASN A 103 14.04 4.59 -17.53
C ASN A 103 13.50 4.11 -18.90
N ASP A 104 12.38 4.63 -19.36
CA ASP A 104 11.88 4.35 -20.70
C ASP A 104 12.19 5.50 -21.67
N GLU A 105 12.60 5.15 -22.89
CA GLU A 105 12.77 6.11 -23.99
C GLU A 105 11.40 6.57 -24.55
N HIS A 106 10.36 5.74 -24.40
CA HIS A 106 8.98 6.04 -24.83
C HIS A 106 8.09 6.23 -23.62
N ILE A 107 7.83 7.49 -23.30
CA ILE A 107 6.93 7.87 -22.21
C ILE A 107 5.49 7.67 -22.67
N GLU A 108 4.76 6.81 -22.00
CA GLU A 108 3.30 6.71 -22.18
C GLU A 108 2.63 7.93 -21.56
N ASP A 109 1.86 8.66 -22.36
CA ASP A 109 1.10 9.84 -21.91
C ASP A 109 -0.14 9.42 -21.09
N CYS A 110 -0.37 10.10 -19.98
CA CYS A 110 -1.53 9.85 -19.14
C CYS A 110 -2.80 10.56 -19.63
N GLY A 111 -2.70 11.44 -20.63
CA GLY A 111 -3.82 12.29 -21.08
C GLY A 111 -5.06 11.53 -21.53
N GLU A 112 -4.89 10.46 -22.31
CA GLU A 112 -6.00 9.61 -22.78
C GLU A 112 -6.70 8.92 -21.60
N TYR A 113 -5.95 8.44 -20.62
CA TYR A 113 -6.49 7.77 -19.44
C TYR A 113 -7.22 8.73 -18.51
N ILE A 114 -6.76 9.98 -18.40
CA ILE A 114 -7.46 11.03 -17.64
C ILE A 114 -8.82 11.35 -18.26
N GLN A 115 -8.92 11.40 -19.59
CA GLN A 115 -10.21 11.58 -20.25
C GLN A 115 -11.16 10.40 -20.03
N ALA A 116 -10.63 9.17 -19.98
CA ALA A 116 -11.43 7.98 -19.70
C ALA A 116 -12.04 8.00 -18.29
N SER A 117 -11.34 8.55 -17.28
CA SER A 117 -11.83 8.63 -15.89
C SER A 117 -13.10 9.47 -15.77
N LYS A 118 -13.28 10.49 -16.62
CA LYS A 118 -14.45 11.38 -16.63
C LYS A 118 -15.73 10.71 -17.11
N LYS A 119 -15.66 9.57 -17.80
CA LYS A 119 -16.83 8.84 -18.32
C LYS A 119 -17.77 8.34 -17.22
N TYR A 120 -17.25 8.16 -16.01
CA TYR A 120 -17.99 7.65 -14.85
C TYR A 120 -18.11 8.68 -13.74
N SER A 121 -18.13 9.96 -14.09
CA SER A 121 -18.36 11.02 -13.12
C SER A 121 -19.75 10.84 -12.49
N VAL A 122 -19.77 10.62 -11.19
CA VAL A 122 -20.99 10.53 -10.39
C VAL A 122 -20.99 11.72 -9.45
N SER A 123 -22.14 12.38 -9.31
CA SER A 123 -22.29 13.41 -8.28
C SER A 123 -22.14 12.79 -6.91
N THR A 124 -21.15 13.22 -6.17
CA THR A 124 -20.83 12.74 -4.81
C THR A 124 -20.60 13.94 -3.89
N ASP A 125 -20.87 13.77 -2.61
CA ASP A 125 -20.66 14.83 -1.60
C ASP A 125 -19.26 14.79 -0.98
N GLY A 126 -18.34 13.98 -1.53
CA GLY A 126 -17.01 13.76 -0.99
C GLY A 126 -15.90 13.82 -2.02
N PHE A 127 -14.68 13.80 -1.53
CA PHE A 127 -13.46 13.79 -2.33
C PHE A 127 -12.65 12.52 -2.06
N VAL A 128 -12.01 11.98 -3.10
CA VAL A 128 -11.00 10.93 -3.00
C VAL A 128 -9.71 11.48 -3.60
N ILE A 129 -8.66 11.51 -2.81
CA ILE A 129 -7.35 12.03 -3.19
C ILE A 129 -6.34 10.88 -3.11
N PRO A 130 -6.05 10.18 -4.21
CA PRO A 130 -4.98 9.21 -4.27
C PRO A 130 -3.64 9.90 -4.07
N PHE A 131 -2.80 9.37 -3.20
CA PHE A 131 -1.43 9.83 -3.01
C PHE A 131 -0.49 8.64 -2.76
N GLY A 132 0.79 8.83 -2.95
CA GLY A 132 1.83 7.87 -2.64
C GLY A 132 3.01 8.56 -1.97
N ASP A 133 3.72 7.84 -1.10
CA ASP A 133 5.01 8.27 -0.57
C ASP A 133 6.14 7.79 -1.49
N THR A 134 7.19 8.58 -1.55
CA THR A 134 8.43 8.25 -2.26
C THR A 134 9.64 8.48 -1.34
N PRO A 135 10.69 7.66 -1.43
CA PRO A 135 11.93 7.91 -0.70
C PRO A 135 12.79 9.01 -1.34
N LEU A 136 12.34 9.62 -2.44
CA LEU A 136 13.10 10.60 -3.21
C LEU A 136 12.88 12.04 -2.75
N ASP A 137 11.92 12.27 -1.87
CA ASP A 137 11.69 13.55 -1.21
C ASP A 137 11.68 13.40 0.31
N GLU A 138 11.61 14.51 1.03
CA GLU A 138 11.57 14.57 2.49
C GLU A 138 10.12 14.74 3.03
N VAL A 139 9.11 14.51 2.18
CA VAL A 139 7.71 14.72 2.53
C VAL A 139 7.03 13.39 2.81
N TYR A 140 6.85 13.06 4.08
CA TYR A 140 6.16 11.85 4.53
C TYR A 140 4.64 12.05 4.54
N VAL A 141 4.02 12.03 3.34
CA VAL A 141 2.59 12.33 3.15
C VAL A 141 1.72 11.33 3.90
N GLY A 142 1.99 10.03 3.79
CA GLY A 142 1.24 8.97 4.46
C GLY A 142 1.29 9.10 5.98
N LYS A 143 2.48 9.28 6.54
CA LYS A 143 2.65 9.49 7.98
C LYS A 143 1.86 10.71 8.48
N ARG A 144 1.98 11.84 7.77
CA ARG A 144 1.27 13.07 8.12
C ARG A 144 -0.24 12.92 8.03
N ALA A 145 -0.74 12.18 7.04
CA ALA A 145 -2.17 11.87 6.92
C ALA A 145 -2.67 11.04 8.11
N TYR A 146 -1.94 10.01 8.53
CA TYR A 146 -2.28 9.23 9.72
C TYR A 146 -2.27 10.07 10.99
N ILE A 147 -1.23 10.89 11.22
CA ILE A 147 -1.14 11.80 12.38
C ILE A 147 -2.31 12.79 12.37
N ASN A 148 -2.62 13.37 11.22
CA ASN A 148 -3.74 14.30 11.10
C ASN A 148 -5.07 13.61 11.42
N ASN A 149 -5.31 12.39 10.95
CA ASN A 149 -6.51 11.64 11.27
C ASN A 149 -6.62 11.34 12.77
N LEU A 150 -5.53 10.90 13.42
CA LEU A 150 -5.50 10.67 14.86
C LEU A 150 -5.77 11.94 15.66
N ASN A 151 -5.20 13.07 15.25
CA ASN A 151 -5.37 14.34 15.93
C ASN A 151 -6.79 14.92 15.79
N ASN A 152 -7.47 14.66 14.68
CA ASN A 152 -8.83 15.12 14.40
C ASN A 152 -9.91 14.12 14.84
N ALA A 153 -9.56 12.89 15.20
CA ALA A 153 -10.52 11.93 15.70
C ALA A 153 -11.17 12.41 17.00
N SER A 154 -12.51 12.34 17.07
CA SER A 154 -13.30 12.76 18.22
C SER A 154 -14.05 11.61 18.90
N GLU A 155 -14.35 10.54 18.18
CA GLU A 155 -15.14 9.41 18.69
C GLU A 155 -14.29 8.14 18.72
N TYR A 156 -13.82 7.68 17.56
CA TYR A 156 -13.05 6.43 17.46
C TYR A 156 -12.00 6.46 16.35
N THR A 157 -10.98 5.62 16.50
CA THR A 157 -9.98 5.32 15.46
C THR A 157 -9.63 3.83 15.51
N TYR A 158 -10.00 3.08 14.47
CA TYR A 158 -9.71 1.66 14.36
C TYR A 158 -8.66 1.43 13.28
N ILE A 159 -7.56 0.79 13.67
CA ILE A 159 -6.39 0.57 12.84
C ILE A 159 -6.22 -0.94 12.62
N MET A 160 -6.26 -1.38 11.37
CA MET A 160 -5.93 -2.75 11.00
C MET A 160 -4.58 -2.76 10.29
N THR A 161 -3.62 -3.48 10.84
CA THR A 161 -2.28 -3.57 10.27
C THR A 161 -1.63 -4.92 10.56
N PRO A 162 -0.95 -5.53 9.58
CA PRO A 162 -0.17 -6.75 9.84
C PRO A 162 1.11 -6.47 10.60
N TYR A 163 1.62 -5.23 10.56
CA TYR A 163 2.89 -4.85 11.16
C TYR A 163 2.76 -3.49 11.86
N LEU A 164 2.76 -3.50 13.17
CA LEU A 164 2.83 -2.27 13.96
C LEU A 164 4.30 -1.86 14.11
N VAL A 165 4.82 -1.20 13.09
CA VAL A 165 6.18 -0.63 13.06
C VAL A 165 6.02 0.88 12.94
N ILE A 166 6.07 1.55 14.07
CA ILE A 166 5.78 2.98 14.21
C ILE A 166 6.99 3.71 14.80
N ASP A 167 7.12 4.98 14.49
CA ASP A 167 8.08 5.86 15.14
C ASP A 167 7.48 6.54 16.40
N ASP A 168 8.32 7.26 17.11
CA ASP A 168 7.94 7.91 18.39
C ASP A 168 6.80 8.93 18.19
N GLU A 169 6.78 9.65 17.07
CA GLU A 169 5.75 10.66 16.80
C GLU A 169 4.37 10.02 16.61
N MET A 170 4.28 8.96 15.80
CA MET A 170 3.06 8.20 15.61
C MET A 170 2.61 7.52 16.91
N TYR A 171 3.56 6.95 17.65
CA TYR A 171 3.32 6.32 18.93
C TYR A 171 2.69 7.29 19.96
N GLU A 172 3.26 8.49 20.10
CA GLU A 172 2.71 9.50 21.00
C GLU A 172 1.36 10.07 20.52
N CYS A 173 1.15 10.22 19.20
CA CYS A 173 -0.14 10.63 18.66
C CYS A 173 -1.26 9.62 18.99
N MET A 174 -0.98 8.32 18.89
CA MET A 174 -1.95 7.28 19.25
C MET A 174 -2.32 7.31 20.72
N LYS A 175 -1.34 7.42 21.61
CA LYS A 175 -1.57 7.56 23.07
C LYS A 175 -2.36 8.81 23.38
N TYR A 176 -2.01 9.93 22.76
CA TYR A 176 -2.70 11.19 22.97
C TYR A 176 -4.15 11.15 22.50
N ALA A 177 -4.45 10.49 21.38
CA ALA A 177 -5.82 10.27 20.94
C ALA A 177 -6.64 9.51 22.00
N ALA A 178 -6.12 8.41 22.54
CA ALA A 178 -6.77 7.64 23.59
C ALA A 178 -6.95 8.47 24.89
N GLN A 179 -5.93 9.24 25.30
CA GLN A 179 -6.00 10.13 26.48
C GLN A 179 -7.05 11.23 26.33
N ARG A 180 -7.35 11.68 25.10
CA ARG A 180 -8.46 12.62 24.83
C ARG A 180 -9.83 11.97 24.90
N GLY A 181 -9.93 10.65 25.10
CA GLY A 181 -11.18 9.89 25.16
C GLY A 181 -11.63 9.30 23.83
N VAL A 182 -10.77 9.32 22.81
CA VAL A 182 -11.05 8.62 21.53
C VAL A 182 -10.94 7.11 21.74
N ASP A 183 -11.91 6.34 21.28
CA ASP A 183 -11.87 4.87 21.29
C ASP A 183 -10.87 4.38 20.24
N VAL A 184 -9.65 4.04 20.67
CA VAL A 184 -8.57 3.61 19.78
C VAL A 184 -8.40 2.10 19.85
N LYS A 185 -8.55 1.42 18.71
CA LYS A 185 -8.34 -0.04 18.60
C LYS A 185 -7.35 -0.38 17.50
N ILE A 186 -6.48 -1.35 17.80
CA ILE A 186 -5.50 -1.88 16.85
C ILE A 186 -5.79 -3.35 16.63
N ILE A 187 -6.04 -3.73 15.38
CA ILE A 187 -6.30 -5.12 14.99
C ILE A 187 -5.04 -5.68 14.34
N MET A 188 -4.44 -6.66 15.02
CA MET A 188 -3.22 -7.34 14.59
C MET A 188 -3.52 -8.80 14.22
N PRO A 189 -2.76 -9.42 13.30
CA PRO A 189 -2.93 -10.84 12.99
C PRO A 189 -2.53 -11.71 14.17
N HIS A 190 -3.36 -12.73 14.47
CA HIS A 190 -3.04 -13.73 15.49
C HIS A 190 -1.89 -14.64 15.05
N ILE A 191 -1.86 -15.02 13.77
CA ILE A 191 -0.79 -15.84 13.18
C ILE A 191 0.09 -14.93 12.31
N PRO A 192 1.31 -14.59 12.77
CA PRO A 192 2.17 -13.67 12.02
C PRO A 192 2.84 -14.37 10.83
N ASP A 193 2.85 -13.70 9.68
CA ASP A 193 3.66 -14.11 8.52
C ASP A 193 5.13 -13.69 8.67
N LYS A 194 5.41 -12.58 9.38
CA LYS A 194 6.74 -12.04 9.68
C LYS A 194 6.99 -11.98 11.19
N LYS A 195 7.64 -13.00 11.72
CA LYS A 195 7.89 -13.10 13.17
C LYS A 195 8.65 -11.91 13.76
N TYR A 196 9.64 -11.38 13.04
CA TYR A 196 10.43 -10.23 13.53
C TYR A 196 9.55 -8.98 13.71
N ALA A 197 8.68 -8.67 12.76
CA ALA A 197 7.76 -7.54 12.85
C ALA A 197 6.73 -7.72 13.96
N PHE A 198 6.26 -8.95 14.15
CA PHE A 198 5.34 -9.29 15.24
C PHE A 198 5.99 -9.10 16.62
N TYR A 199 7.23 -9.55 16.80
CA TYR A 199 7.94 -9.33 18.08
C TYR A 199 8.24 -7.86 18.32
N LEU A 200 8.60 -7.11 17.28
CA LEU A 200 8.76 -5.66 17.39
C LEU A 200 7.45 -4.98 17.82
N ALA A 201 6.34 -5.30 17.18
CA ALA A 201 5.02 -4.76 17.54
C ALA A 201 4.69 -4.97 19.01
N ARG A 202 5.00 -6.14 19.57
CA ARG A 202 4.75 -6.45 20.99
C ARG A 202 5.52 -5.56 21.98
N THR A 203 6.60 -4.92 21.56
CA THR A 203 7.35 -3.99 22.42
C THR A 203 6.53 -2.75 22.75
N TYR A 204 5.60 -2.34 21.87
CA TYR A 204 4.72 -1.21 22.05
C TYR A 204 3.48 -1.52 22.90
N TYR A 205 3.02 -2.80 22.94
CA TYR A 205 1.71 -3.17 23.50
C TYR A 205 1.53 -2.68 24.95
N LYS A 206 2.51 -2.90 25.80
CA LYS A 206 2.40 -2.57 27.23
C LYS A 206 1.99 -1.12 27.47
N GLU A 207 2.64 -0.19 26.82
CA GLU A 207 2.42 1.23 27.04
C GLU A 207 1.17 1.74 26.28
N LEU A 208 0.86 1.15 25.09
CA LEU A 208 -0.37 1.46 24.38
C LEU A 208 -1.60 1.00 25.17
N LEU A 209 -1.57 -0.22 25.73
CA LEU A 209 -2.65 -0.73 26.61
C LEU A 209 -2.82 0.13 27.86
N LYS A 210 -1.72 0.59 28.49
CA LYS A 210 -1.80 1.53 29.63
C LYS A 210 -2.43 2.87 29.26
N ALA A 211 -2.25 3.33 28.02
CA ALA A 211 -2.87 4.55 27.53
C ALA A 211 -4.38 4.38 27.23
N GLY A 212 -4.93 3.16 27.32
CA GLY A 212 -6.33 2.86 27.06
C GLY A 212 -6.63 2.39 25.64
N ILE A 213 -5.61 2.05 24.85
CA ILE A 213 -5.75 1.50 23.50
C ILE A 213 -6.01 0.00 23.59
N GLU A 214 -7.00 -0.52 22.87
CA GLU A 214 -7.26 -1.96 22.75
C GLU A 214 -6.44 -2.56 21.60
N ILE A 215 -5.83 -3.76 21.82
CA ILE A 215 -5.03 -4.46 20.79
C ILE A 215 -5.44 -5.93 20.73
#